data_09aa20484c87c7ff734f22c46069b94b
#
_entry.id   09aa20484c87c7ff734f22c46069b94b
#
_cell.length_a   1.000
_cell.length_b   1.000
_cell.length_c   1.000
_cell.angle_alpha   90.00
_cell.angle_beta   90.00
_cell.angle_gamma   90.00
#
_symmetry.space_group_name_H-M   'P 1'
#
loop_
_entity.id
_entity.type
_entity.pdbx_description
1 polymer ?
#
loop_
_entity_poly.entity_id
_entity_poly.type
_entity_poly.pdbx_seq_one_letter_code
_entity_poly.pdbx_strand_id
1 'polypeptide(L)'
;MLLTLLQFFATKFLFLALHLESGCFPRPLTAREEAAAFSALHAGDAAAREKLIRHNLRLVAHIVKKYYALPGDQEDLVSIGTIGLMKAVDTFDATRKARFSTYASRCIENEIRMQFRRERKSGQTVSLQEALEADGDSALTLADVIQDGFCMEDSCERQEDVRRLRQLLDTLPARERQ
;
A
#
# COMPACT_ATOMS: atom_id res chain seq x y z
N MET A 1 -38.56 34.75 4.84
CA MET A 1 -37.07 34.71 4.82
C MET A 1 -36.50 33.94 6.02
N LEU A 2 -36.84 34.30 7.28
CA LEU A 2 -36.30 33.61 8.47
C LEU A 2 -36.74 32.15 8.54
N LEU A 3 -37.97 31.81 8.21
CA LEU A 3 -38.51 30.45 8.23
C LEU A 3 -37.86 29.53 7.18
N THR A 4 -37.57 30.05 5.99
CA THR A 4 -36.91 29.31 4.92
C THR A 4 -35.42 28.99 5.25
N LEU A 5 -34.77 29.93 5.94
CA LEU A 5 -33.39 29.76 6.40
C LEU A 5 -33.31 28.71 7.54
N LEU A 6 -34.28 28.75 8.46
CA LEU A 6 -34.39 27.76 9.55
C LEU A 6 -34.66 26.36 8.99
N GLN A 7 -35.54 26.25 7.99
CA GLN A 7 -35.88 24.98 7.35
C GLN A 7 -34.69 24.40 6.55
N PHE A 8 -33.92 25.28 5.90
CA PHE A 8 -32.68 24.89 5.22
C PHE A 8 -31.61 24.37 6.21
N PHE A 9 -31.44 25.04 7.35
CA PHE A 9 -30.53 24.58 8.41
C PHE A 9 -31.01 23.27 9.03
N ALA A 10 -32.30 23.12 9.30
CA ALA A 10 -32.87 21.90 9.86
C ALA A 10 -32.72 20.71 8.91
N THR A 11 -32.93 20.86 7.60
CA THR A 11 -32.76 19.81 6.61
C THR A 11 -31.30 19.44 6.44
N LYS A 12 -30.37 20.41 6.43
CA LYS A 12 -28.90 20.13 6.37
C LYS A 12 -28.41 19.47 7.63
N PHE A 13 -28.90 19.90 8.79
CA PHE A 13 -28.55 19.31 10.08
C PHE A 13 -29.09 17.86 10.20
N LEU A 14 -30.33 17.64 9.77
CA LEU A 14 -30.93 16.30 9.73
C LEU A 14 -30.22 15.39 8.76
N PHE A 15 -29.83 15.89 7.57
CA PHE A 15 -29.04 15.15 6.59
C PHE A 15 -27.65 14.80 7.13
N LEU A 16 -26.99 15.75 7.81
CA LEU A 16 -25.72 15.52 8.47
C LEU A 16 -25.83 14.51 9.62
N ALA A 17 -26.88 14.62 10.44
CA ALA A 17 -27.13 13.68 11.54
C ALA A 17 -27.41 12.26 11.03
N LEU A 18 -28.21 12.11 9.97
CA LEU A 18 -28.47 10.82 9.33
C LEU A 18 -27.22 10.23 8.66
N HIS A 19 -26.32 11.08 8.14
CA HIS A 19 -25.03 10.62 7.58
C HIS A 19 -24.03 10.22 8.67
N LEU A 20 -24.10 10.86 9.83
CA LEU A 20 -23.26 10.51 11.00
C LEU A 20 -23.77 9.25 11.71
N GLU A 21 -25.07 8.94 11.66
CA GLU A 21 -25.65 7.71 12.22
C GLU A 21 -25.46 6.48 11.34
N SER A 22 -25.25 6.62 10.04
CA SER A 22 -24.81 5.50 9.20
C SER A 22 -23.35 5.18 9.55
N GLY A 23 -23.18 4.49 10.67
CA GLY A 23 -21.88 4.06 11.17
C GLY A 23 -21.08 3.38 10.05
N CYS A 24 -19.93 3.95 9.70
CA CYS A 24 -19.05 3.46 8.65
C CYS A 24 -18.71 1.97 8.78
N PHE A 25 -18.90 1.39 9.95
CA PHE A 25 -18.59 0.00 10.22
C PHE A 25 -19.79 -0.78 10.76
N PRO A 26 -20.05 -2.00 10.27
CA PRO A 26 -21.08 -2.85 10.82
C PRO A 26 -20.77 -3.20 12.29
N ARG A 27 -21.83 -3.55 13.03
CA ARG A 27 -21.68 -3.95 14.44
C ARG A 27 -20.72 -5.16 14.57
N PRO A 28 -19.94 -5.26 15.66
CA PRO A 28 -19.12 -6.44 15.93
C PRO A 28 -19.98 -7.70 16.00
N LEU A 29 -19.43 -8.83 15.56
CA LEU A 29 -20.06 -10.14 15.70
C LEU A 29 -20.09 -10.55 17.17
N THR A 30 -21.15 -11.24 17.57
CA THR A 30 -21.18 -11.94 18.86
C THR A 30 -20.23 -13.14 18.82
N ALA A 31 -19.77 -13.60 19.98
CA ALA A 31 -18.86 -14.75 20.07
C ALA A 31 -19.42 -16.01 19.35
N ARG A 32 -20.74 -16.19 19.40
CA ARG A 32 -21.42 -17.31 18.73
C ARG A 32 -21.43 -17.15 17.20
N GLU A 33 -21.69 -15.94 16.70
CA GLU A 33 -21.65 -15.62 15.27
C GLU A 33 -20.23 -15.71 14.71
N GLU A 34 -19.23 -15.28 15.50
CA GLU A 34 -17.81 -15.36 15.14
C GLU A 34 -17.38 -16.82 15.01
N ALA A 35 -17.70 -17.68 16.00
CA ALA A 35 -17.39 -19.10 15.95
C ALA A 35 -18.06 -19.81 14.76
N ALA A 36 -19.35 -19.50 14.50
CA ALA A 36 -20.07 -20.05 13.34
C ALA A 36 -19.45 -19.61 12.01
N ALA A 37 -19.02 -18.33 11.90
CA ALA A 37 -18.36 -17.81 10.71
C ALA A 37 -16.99 -18.48 10.48
N PHE A 38 -16.20 -18.74 11.53
CA PHE A 38 -14.95 -19.48 11.41
C PHE A 38 -15.18 -20.93 10.98
N SER A 39 -16.23 -21.60 11.50
CA SER A 39 -16.57 -22.95 11.07
C SER A 39 -16.96 -23.00 9.59
N ALA A 40 -17.74 -22.03 9.11
CA ALA A 40 -18.10 -21.90 7.70
C ALA A 40 -16.87 -21.60 6.82
N LEU A 41 -15.96 -20.74 7.28
CA LEU A 41 -14.70 -20.43 6.59
C LEU A 41 -13.86 -21.71 6.39
N HIS A 42 -13.71 -22.53 7.42
CA HIS A 42 -12.99 -23.81 7.33
C HIS A 42 -13.66 -24.80 6.39
N ALA A 43 -14.99 -24.68 6.18
CA ALA A 43 -15.72 -25.43 5.16
C ALA A 43 -15.56 -24.86 3.73
N GLY A 44 -14.81 -23.75 3.56
CA GLY A 44 -14.54 -23.15 2.26
C GLY A 44 -15.52 -22.04 1.84
N ASP A 45 -16.36 -21.53 2.76
CA ASP A 45 -17.30 -20.45 2.46
C ASP A 45 -16.62 -19.08 2.38
N ALA A 46 -16.49 -18.54 1.15
CA ALA A 46 -15.94 -17.21 0.89
C ALA A 46 -16.78 -16.08 1.49
N ALA A 47 -18.11 -16.23 1.60
CA ALA A 47 -18.98 -15.23 2.19
C ALA A 47 -18.74 -15.09 3.70
N ALA A 48 -18.43 -16.20 4.37
CA ALA A 48 -18.03 -16.19 5.79
C ALA A 48 -16.72 -15.42 6.00
N ARG A 49 -15.74 -15.56 5.09
CA ARG A 49 -14.49 -14.81 5.10
C ARG A 49 -14.75 -13.30 5.00
N GLU A 50 -15.52 -12.88 4.02
CA GLU A 50 -15.88 -11.47 3.82
C GLU A 50 -16.61 -10.90 5.04
N LYS A 51 -17.55 -11.65 5.60
CA LYS A 51 -18.28 -11.29 6.81
C LYS A 51 -17.34 -11.05 8.00
N LEU A 52 -16.39 -11.96 8.24
CA LEU A 52 -15.38 -11.80 9.31
C LEU A 52 -14.55 -10.55 9.12
N ILE A 53 -14.06 -10.28 7.91
CA ILE A 53 -13.27 -9.08 7.62
C ILE A 53 -14.11 -7.81 7.85
N ARG A 54 -15.28 -7.72 7.22
CA ARG A 54 -16.15 -6.54 7.27
C ARG A 54 -16.55 -6.13 8.69
N HIS A 55 -16.90 -7.10 9.53
CA HIS A 55 -17.32 -6.83 10.91
C HIS A 55 -16.17 -6.53 11.88
N ASN A 56 -14.92 -6.75 11.45
CA ASN A 56 -13.71 -6.48 12.25
C ASN A 56 -12.90 -5.26 11.77
N LEU A 57 -13.33 -4.53 10.71
CA LEU A 57 -12.64 -3.33 10.23
C LEU A 57 -12.51 -2.24 11.30
N ARG A 58 -13.47 -2.16 12.23
CA ARG A 58 -13.39 -1.25 13.38
C ARG A 58 -12.15 -1.50 14.26
N LEU A 59 -11.72 -2.75 14.38
CA LEU A 59 -10.49 -3.12 15.09
C LEU A 59 -9.26 -2.55 14.37
N VAL A 60 -9.22 -2.61 13.03
CA VAL A 60 -8.15 -2.01 12.23
C VAL A 60 -8.05 -0.51 12.51
N ALA A 61 -9.17 0.22 12.38
CA ALA A 61 -9.19 1.65 12.64
C ALA A 61 -8.71 2.01 14.05
N HIS A 62 -9.09 1.23 15.07
CA HIS A 62 -8.65 1.43 16.45
C HIS A 62 -7.15 1.25 16.61
N ILE A 63 -6.56 0.24 15.96
CA ILE A 63 -5.12 -0.04 16.08
C ILE A 63 -4.32 1.00 15.30
N VAL A 64 -4.72 1.30 14.06
CA VAL A 64 -4.04 2.26 13.18
C VAL A 64 -3.98 3.65 13.82
N LYS A 65 -5.03 4.04 14.56
CA LYS A 65 -5.06 5.32 15.29
C LYS A 65 -3.85 5.53 16.22
N LYS A 66 -3.26 4.47 16.75
CA LYS A 66 -2.06 4.55 17.59
C LYS A 66 -0.81 5.01 16.83
N TYR A 67 -0.82 4.84 15.50
CA TYR A 67 0.29 5.15 14.60
C TYR A 67 0.14 6.47 13.87
N TYR A 68 -0.96 7.21 14.04
CA TYR A 68 -1.22 8.50 13.36
C TYR A 68 -0.21 9.60 13.69
N ALA A 69 0.53 9.48 14.79
CA ALA A 69 1.59 10.42 15.15
C ALA A 69 2.90 10.20 14.37
N LEU A 70 2.99 9.10 13.63
CA LEU A 70 4.17 8.78 12.81
C LEU A 70 4.01 9.38 11.41
N PRO A 71 5.11 9.79 10.78
CA PRO A 71 5.07 10.26 9.40
C PRO A 71 4.61 9.11 8.49
N GLY A 72 3.61 9.35 7.69
CA GLY A 72 3.03 8.38 6.76
C GLY A 72 1.60 8.75 6.40
N ASP A 73 1.12 8.23 5.28
CA ASP A 73 -0.27 8.40 4.87
C ASP A 73 -1.18 7.54 5.75
N GLN A 74 -2.18 8.18 6.36
CA GLN A 74 -3.14 7.50 7.23
C GLN A 74 -3.99 6.48 6.45
N GLU A 75 -4.29 6.76 5.19
CA GLU A 75 -5.06 5.86 4.32
C GLU A 75 -4.24 4.59 4.00
N ASP A 76 -2.96 4.73 3.74
CA ASP A 76 -2.05 3.62 3.56
C ASP A 76 -1.95 2.75 4.81
N LEU A 77 -1.85 3.36 5.99
CA LEU A 77 -1.83 2.60 7.25
C LEU A 77 -3.10 1.79 7.48
N VAL A 78 -4.28 2.33 7.13
CA VAL A 78 -5.55 1.60 7.19
C VAL A 78 -5.55 0.44 6.20
N SER A 79 -5.06 0.66 5.00
CA SER A 79 -4.95 -0.37 3.96
C SER A 79 -4.02 -1.51 4.39
N ILE A 80 -2.84 -1.18 4.92
CA ILE A 80 -1.88 -2.15 5.47
C ILE A 80 -2.47 -2.91 6.66
N GLY A 81 -3.14 -2.19 7.56
CA GLY A 81 -3.84 -2.80 8.69
C GLY A 81 -4.94 -3.77 8.25
N THR A 82 -5.65 -3.45 7.17
CA THR A 82 -6.68 -4.32 6.57
C THR A 82 -6.05 -5.59 5.99
N ILE A 83 -4.88 -5.50 5.34
CA ILE A 83 -4.12 -6.67 4.90
C ILE A 83 -3.74 -7.55 6.09
N GLY A 84 -3.29 -6.93 7.20
CA GLY A 84 -2.98 -7.65 8.45
C GLY A 84 -4.20 -8.38 9.02
N LEU A 85 -5.39 -7.77 8.95
CA LEU A 85 -6.66 -8.41 9.36
C LEU A 85 -7.01 -9.59 8.45
N MET A 86 -6.88 -9.44 7.12
CA MET A 86 -7.13 -10.54 6.18
C MET A 86 -6.25 -11.74 6.49
N LYS A 87 -4.94 -11.51 6.66
CA LYS A 87 -3.99 -12.57 7.06
C LYS A 87 -4.40 -13.23 8.38
N ALA A 88 -4.87 -12.43 9.35
CA ALA A 88 -5.34 -12.97 10.62
C ALA A 88 -6.58 -13.86 10.46
N VAL A 89 -7.55 -13.49 9.61
CA VAL A 89 -8.74 -14.29 9.32
C VAL A 89 -8.34 -15.61 8.67
N ASP A 90 -7.41 -15.58 7.72
CA ASP A 90 -7.00 -16.77 6.97
C ASP A 90 -6.15 -17.76 7.79
N THR A 91 -5.45 -17.26 8.83
CA THR A 91 -4.51 -18.08 9.63
C THR A 91 -4.96 -18.36 11.06
N PHE A 92 -6.14 -17.85 11.45
CA PHE A 92 -6.64 -18.04 12.81
C PHE A 92 -7.11 -19.49 13.03
N ASP A 93 -6.60 -20.09 14.09
CA ASP A 93 -6.99 -21.40 14.56
C ASP A 93 -7.95 -21.26 15.75
N ALA A 94 -9.22 -21.54 15.52
CA ALA A 94 -10.28 -21.45 16.54
C ALA A 94 -10.15 -22.50 17.66
N THR A 95 -9.29 -23.53 17.49
CA THR A 95 -9.06 -24.56 18.52
C THR A 95 -8.20 -24.02 19.68
N ARG A 96 -7.44 -22.97 19.41
CA ARG A 96 -6.61 -22.32 20.43
C ARG A 96 -7.45 -21.48 21.38
N LYS A 97 -7.16 -21.50 22.66
CA LYS A 97 -7.87 -20.75 23.72
C LYS A 97 -7.68 -19.22 23.64
N ALA A 98 -7.29 -18.67 22.50
CA ALA A 98 -7.07 -17.25 22.30
C ALA A 98 -8.27 -16.61 21.60
N ARG A 99 -8.63 -15.38 21.99
CA ARG A 99 -9.66 -14.61 21.30
C ARG A 99 -9.14 -14.14 19.94
N PHE A 100 -9.98 -14.20 18.91
CA PHE A 100 -9.65 -13.71 17.56
C PHE A 100 -9.17 -12.27 17.59
N SER A 101 -9.83 -11.38 18.31
CA SER A 101 -9.44 -9.96 18.41
C SER A 101 -8.01 -9.76 18.91
N THR A 102 -7.53 -10.57 19.86
CA THR A 102 -6.16 -10.51 20.37
C THR A 102 -5.16 -10.98 19.31
N TYR A 103 -5.48 -12.03 18.58
CA TYR A 103 -4.63 -12.53 17.49
C TYR A 103 -4.57 -11.54 16.33
N ALA A 104 -5.73 -11.07 15.88
CA ALA A 104 -5.85 -10.09 14.80
C ALA A 104 -5.12 -8.79 15.13
N SER A 105 -5.21 -8.30 16.37
CA SER A 105 -4.46 -7.10 16.79
C SER A 105 -2.96 -7.25 16.59
N ARG A 106 -2.40 -8.41 16.95
CA ARG A 106 -0.96 -8.68 16.75
C ARG A 106 -0.58 -8.78 15.26
N CYS A 107 -1.44 -9.41 14.45
CA CYS A 107 -1.21 -9.51 13.01
C CYS A 107 -1.21 -8.13 12.35
N ILE A 108 -2.18 -7.28 12.69
CA ILE A 108 -2.29 -5.91 12.19
C ILE A 108 -1.06 -5.10 12.60
N GLU A 109 -0.69 -5.11 13.89
CA GLU A 109 0.50 -4.40 14.38
C GLU A 109 1.79 -4.88 13.71
N ASN A 110 1.92 -6.17 13.47
CA ASN A 110 3.10 -6.74 12.81
C ASN A 110 3.19 -6.27 11.34
N GLU A 111 2.07 -6.22 10.61
CA GLU A 111 2.06 -5.76 9.22
C GLU A 111 2.47 -4.28 9.14
N ILE A 112 1.92 -3.43 10.01
CA ILE A 112 2.30 -2.01 10.10
C ILE A 112 3.79 -1.86 10.41
N ARG A 113 4.32 -2.61 11.40
CA ARG A 113 5.75 -2.56 11.75
C ARG A 113 6.65 -3.09 10.63
N MET A 114 6.18 -4.07 9.85
CA MET A 114 6.91 -4.54 8.67
C MET A 114 7.01 -3.46 7.60
N GLN A 115 5.93 -2.72 7.38
CA GLN A 115 5.93 -1.60 6.44
C GLN A 115 6.94 -0.52 6.84
N PHE A 116 6.91 -0.06 8.08
CA PHE A 116 7.90 0.91 8.57
C PHE A 116 9.36 0.42 8.44
N ARG A 117 9.60 -0.89 8.60
CA ARG A 117 10.93 -1.45 8.37
C ARG A 117 11.34 -1.44 6.88
N ARG A 118 10.39 -1.65 5.98
CA ARG A 118 10.64 -1.55 4.52
C ARG A 118 10.96 -0.11 4.12
N GLU A 119 10.15 0.84 4.59
CA GLU A 119 10.36 2.27 4.33
C GLU A 119 11.72 2.76 4.81
N ARG A 120 12.14 2.35 6.02
CA ARG A 120 13.48 2.67 6.52
C ARG A 120 14.61 2.10 5.66
N LYS A 121 14.41 0.93 5.03
CA LYS A 121 15.42 0.35 4.13
C LYS A 121 15.46 1.03 2.77
N SER A 122 14.32 1.52 2.31
CA SER A 122 14.21 2.21 1.02
C SER A 122 14.91 3.57 1.00
N GLY A 123 15.24 4.12 2.18
CA GLY A 123 15.82 5.46 2.28
C GLY A 123 14.82 6.57 1.97
N GLN A 124 15.28 7.80 2.08
CA GLN A 124 14.52 8.97 1.65
C GLN A 124 14.57 9.07 0.13
N THR A 125 13.42 9.01 -0.52
CA THR A 125 13.30 9.32 -1.96
C THR A 125 13.22 10.83 -2.11
N VAL A 126 14.09 11.37 -2.96
CA VAL A 126 14.14 12.80 -3.31
C VAL A 126 13.54 12.96 -4.71
N SER A 127 12.77 14.01 -4.94
CA SER A 127 12.21 14.30 -6.26
C SER A 127 13.33 14.69 -7.23
N LEU A 128 13.33 14.13 -8.43
CA LEU A 128 14.27 14.55 -9.48
C LEU A 128 14.06 16.01 -9.93
N GLN A 129 12.87 16.54 -9.69
CA GLN A 129 12.54 17.95 -10.00
C GLN A 129 12.83 18.89 -8.82
N GLU A 130 13.43 18.40 -7.74
CA GLU A 130 13.83 19.25 -6.63
C GLU A 130 14.95 20.20 -7.07
N ALA A 131 14.74 21.49 -6.85
CA ALA A 131 15.73 22.51 -7.19
C ALA A 131 16.93 22.40 -6.23
N LEU A 132 18.13 22.28 -6.77
CA LEU A 132 19.37 22.21 -6.00
C LEU A 132 19.83 23.61 -5.53
N GLU A 133 19.49 24.66 -6.28
CA GLU A 133 19.79 26.05 -5.93
C GLU A 133 18.54 26.91 -6.14
N ALA A 134 18.22 27.71 -5.13
CA ALA A 134 17.03 28.56 -5.11
C ALA A 134 17.31 30.00 -5.61
N ASP A 135 18.48 30.27 -6.18
CA ASP A 135 18.87 31.63 -6.62
C ASP A 135 18.82 31.75 -8.15
N GLY A 136 17.77 32.40 -8.62
CA GLY A 136 17.67 32.88 -10.01
C GLY A 136 16.65 32.18 -10.89
N ASP A 137 16.44 32.80 -12.05
CA ASP A 137 15.42 32.45 -13.07
C ASP A 137 15.68 31.08 -13.79
N SER A 138 16.73 30.35 -13.37
CA SER A 138 17.11 29.02 -13.87
C SER A 138 17.44 28.10 -12.70
N ALA A 139 16.42 27.59 -12.00
CA ALA A 139 16.62 26.61 -10.96
C ALA A 139 17.14 25.30 -11.56
N LEU A 140 18.40 24.95 -11.29
CA LEU A 140 18.98 23.66 -11.66
C LEU A 140 18.27 22.56 -10.87
N THR A 141 17.76 21.58 -11.55
CA THR A 141 17.07 20.43 -10.92
C THR A 141 18.05 19.26 -10.72
N LEU A 142 17.73 18.36 -9.80
CA LEU A 142 18.52 17.14 -9.60
C LEU A 142 18.58 16.30 -10.88
N ALA A 143 17.52 16.34 -11.71
CA ALA A 143 17.47 15.64 -12.99
C ALA A 143 18.51 16.17 -13.99
N ASP A 144 18.84 17.48 -13.95
CA ASP A 144 19.80 18.10 -14.87
C ASP A 144 21.26 17.73 -14.52
N VAL A 145 21.51 17.31 -13.30
CA VAL A 145 22.87 16.97 -12.81
C VAL A 145 23.18 15.48 -12.93
N ILE A 146 22.14 14.63 -12.92
CA ILE A 146 22.34 13.19 -13.03
C ILE A 146 22.70 12.83 -14.47
N GLN A 147 23.94 12.36 -14.67
CA GLN A 147 24.37 11.82 -15.96
C GLN A 147 23.72 10.46 -16.22
N ASP A 148 23.29 10.29 -17.45
CA ASP A 148 22.87 8.99 -17.98
C ASP A 148 24.10 8.13 -18.19
N GLY A 149 24.64 7.33 -17.72
CA GLY A 149 25.90 6.56 -17.99
C GLY A 149 26.14 6.20 -19.46
N PHE A 150 25.52 6.91 -20.40
CA PHE A 150 25.68 6.73 -21.82
C PHE A 150 26.87 7.55 -22.34
N CYS A 151 27.98 6.90 -22.64
CA CYS A 151 29.11 7.50 -23.32
C CYS A 151 28.97 7.26 -24.83
N MET A 152 28.85 8.34 -25.58
CA MET A 152 28.74 8.29 -27.05
C MET A 152 30.00 7.66 -27.65
N GLU A 153 31.17 7.98 -27.09
CA GLU A 153 32.47 7.47 -27.53
C GLU A 153 32.54 5.96 -27.38
N ASP A 154 32.23 5.42 -26.21
CA ASP A 154 32.19 3.97 -25.96
C ASP A 154 31.20 3.25 -26.86
N SER A 155 30.07 3.89 -27.18
CA SER A 155 29.08 3.33 -28.08
C SER A 155 29.57 3.28 -29.53
N CYS A 156 30.24 4.32 -30.00
CA CYS A 156 30.85 4.34 -31.33
C CYS A 156 31.98 3.34 -31.46
N GLU A 157 32.87 3.27 -30.46
CA GLU A 157 33.97 2.30 -30.43
C GLU A 157 33.46 0.86 -30.46
N ARG A 158 32.45 0.56 -29.65
CA ARG A 158 31.80 -0.76 -29.65
C ARG A 158 31.13 -1.09 -30.99
N GLN A 159 30.53 -0.11 -31.65
CA GLN A 159 29.96 -0.32 -32.99
C GLN A 159 31.03 -0.59 -34.04
N GLU A 160 32.16 0.11 -33.98
CA GLU A 160 33.29 -0.12 -34.87
C GLU A 160 33.90 -1.50 -34.65
N ASP A 161 34.08 -1.90 -33.41
CA ASP A 161 34.61 -3.23 -33.06
C ASP A 161 33.68 -4.34 -33.56
N VAL A 162 32.37 -4.20 -33.38
CA VAL A 162 31.41 -5.15 -33.93
C VAL A 162 31.49 -5.22 -35.47
N ARG A 163 31.68 -4.07 -36.12
CA ARG A 163 31.85 -4.01 -37.59
C ARG A 163 33.11 -4.70 -38.04
N ARG A 164 34.23 -4.43 -37.37
CA ARG A 164 35.51 -5.11 -37.63
C ARG A 164 35.42 -6.62 -37.39
N LEU A 165 34.77 -7.03 -36.30
CA LEU A 165 34.58 -8.46 -36.00
C LEU A 165 33.78 -9.16 -37.12
N ARG A 166 32.70 -8.51 -37.61
CA ARG A 166 31.90 -9.07 -38.70
C ARG A 166 32.73 -9.20 -39.99
N GLN A 167 33.53 -8.20 -40.33
CA GLN A 167 34.41 -8.25 -41.49
C GLN A 167 35.45 -9.39 -41.37
N LEU A 168 36.02 -9.61 -40.19
CA LEU A 168 36.96 -10.73 -39.96
C LEU A 168 36.25 -12.09 -40.03
N LEU A 169 35.04 -12.20 -39.49
CA LEU A 169 34.25 -13.41 -39.60
C LEU A 169 33.90 -13.75 -41.06
N ASP A 170 33.71 -12.73 -41.91
CA ASP A 170 33.44 -12.95 -43.34
C ASP A 170 34.68 -13.43 -44.12
N THR A 171 35.88 -13.23 -43.63
CA THR A 171 37.13 -13.73 -44.19
C THR A 171 37.43 -15.17 -43.84
N LEU A 172 36.76 -15.74 -42.82
CA LEU A 172 36.99 -17.09 -42.35
C LEU A 172 36.40 -18.15 -43.33
N PRO A 173 37.10 -19.25 -43.56
CA PRO A 173 36.59 -20.35 -44.36
C PRO A 173 35.34 -20.97 -43.74
N ALA A 174 34.46 -21.51 -44.61
CA ALA A 174 33.10 -21.96 -44.22
C ALA A 174 33.08 -23.01 -43.06
N ARG A 175 34.19 -23.72 -42.84
CA ARG A 175 34.34 -24.68 -41.73
C ARG A 175 34.55 -24.06 -40.38
N GLU A 176 35.02 -22.83 -40.28
CA GLU A 176 35.35 -22.10 -39.06
C GLU A 176 34.29 -21.07 -38.72
N ARG A 177 33.24 -20.92 -39.56
CA ARG A 177 32.10 -20.01 -39.40
C ARG A 177 30.95 -20.58 -38.54
N GLN A 178 31.06 -21.85 -38.10
CA GLN A 178 30.13 -22.50 -37.20
C GLN A 178 30.58 -22.21 -35.75
#